data_3fcb3b98bbe85bf26521c061a69c56ec
#
_entry.id   3fcb3b98bbe85bf26521c061a69c56ec
#
_cell.length_a   1.000
_cell.length_b   1.000
_cell.length_c   1.000
_cell.angle_alpha   90.00
_cell.angle_beta   90.00
_cell.angle_gamma   90.00
#
_symmetry.space_group_name_H-M   'P 1'
#
loop_
_entity.id
_entity.type
_entity.pdbx_description
1 polymer ?
#
loop_
_entity_poly.entity_id
_entity_poly.type
_entity_poly.pdbx_seq_one_letter_code
_entity_poly.pdbx_strand_id
1 'polypeptide(L)'
;MGFAETFKALSDTPRREILVLLRKGRLPAGEIGSHFDMTGATMSYHLNVLKKADLVFEAREKNFIYYELNTSVVEEVMLWLSQLKGE
;
A
#
# COMPACT_ATOMS: atom_id res chain seq x y z
N MET A 1 0.56 -16.45 7.53
CA MET A 1 0.00 -15.74 6.37
C MET A 1 0.93 -15.86 5.18
N GLY A 2 0.38 -16.14 4.01
CA GLY A 2 1.19 -16.22 2.80
C GLY A 2 1.46 -14.85 2.23
N PHE A 3 2.53 -14.76 1.44
CA PHE A 3 2.93 -13.50 0.83
C PHE A 3 2.49 -13.33 -0.62
N ALA A 4 1.68 -14.27 -1.15
CA ALA A 4 1.30 -14.23 -2.57
C ALA A 4 0.63 -12.92 -2.95
N GLU A 5 -0.38 -12.51 -2.18
CA GLU A 5 -1.08 -11.24 -2.44
C GLU A 5 -0.16 -10.05 -2.21
N THR A 6 0.70 -10.15 -1.21
CA THR A 6 1.65 -9.08 -0.90
C THR A 6 2.60 -8.84 -2.05
N PHE A 7 3.24 -9.89 -2.56
CA PHE A 7 4.19 -9.74 -3.66
C PHE A 7 3.50 -9.33 -4.95
N LYS A 8 2.28 -9.82 -5.18
CA LYS A 8 1.50 -9.38 -6.33
C LYS A 8 1.25 -7.87 -6.27
N ALA A 9 0.85 -7.37 -5.10
CA ALA A 9 0.63 -5.94 -4.92
C ALA A 9 1.91 -5.14 -5.12
N LEU A 10 3.04 -5.67 -4.66
CA LEU A 10 4.33 -4.99 -4.77
C LEU A 10 4.95 -5.06 -6.17
N SER A 11 4.39 -5.86 -7.06
CA SER A 11 4.97 -6.05 -8.39
C SER A 11 4.75 -4.87 -9.33
N ASP A 12 3.94 -3.91 -8.94
CA ASP A 12 3.54 -2.78 -9.79
C ASP A 12 4.15 -1.49 -9.28
N THR A 13 4.77 -0.71 -10.18
CA THR A 13 5.49 0.51 -9.78
C THR A 13 4.60 1.56 -9.10
N PRO A 14 3.42 1.92 -9.66
CA PRO A 14 2.56 2.88 -8.97
C PRO A 14 2.17 2.43 -7.56
N ARG A 15 1.93 1.14 -7.36
CA ARG A 15 1.55 0.67 -6.04
C ARG A 15 2.69 0.82 -5.04
N ARG A 16 3.93 0.55 -5.47
CA ARG A 16 5.10 0.78 -4.59
C ARG A 16 5.24 2.26 -4.25
N GLU A 17 4.97 3.14 -5.23
CA GLU A 17 5.05 4.59 -4.99
C GLU A 17 3.99 5.06 -4.02
N ILE A 18 2.79 4.48 -4.07
CA ILE A 18 1.74 4.81 -3.10
C ILE A 18 2.22 4.49 -1.69
N LEU A 19 2.84 3.32 -1.50
CA LEU A 19 3.32 2.94 -0.17
C LEU A 19 4.38 3.92 0.34
N VAL A 20 5.26 4.38 -0.54
CA VAL A 20 6.27 5.37 -0.15
C VAL A 20 5.62 6.67 0.28
N LEU A 21 4.55 7.10 -0.41
CA LEU A 21 3.81 8.29 0.00
C LEU A 21 3.26 8.17 1.40
N LEU A 22 2.84 6.98 1.80
CA LEU A 22 2.19 6.75 3.08
C LEU A 22 3.18 6.57 4.24
N ARG A 23 4.49 6.61 3.97
CA ARG A 23 5.49 6.31 5.00
C ARG A 23 5.47 7.30 6.16
N LYS A 24 5.00 8.52 5.93
CA LYS A 24 5.00 9.58 6.96
C LYS A 24 3.66 9.70 7.68
N GLY A 25 2.68 8.91 7.29
CA GLY A 25 1.37 8.93 7.91
C GLY A 25 0.27 8.76 6.88
N ARG A 26 -0.95 8.66 7.38
CA ARG A 26 -2.10 8.42 6.52
C ARG A 26 -2.39 9.62 5.63
N LEU A 27 -2.97 9.33 4.46
CA LEU A 27 -3.38 10.37 3.50
C LEU A 27 -4.78 10.06 2.98
N PRO A 28 -5.57 11.09 2.68
CA PRO A 28 -6.86 10.87 2.03
C PRO A 28 -6.66 10.43 0.57
N ALA A 29 -7.60 9.65 0.07
CA ALA A 29 -7.53 9.09 -1.28
C ALA A 29 -7.28 10.15 -2.36
N GLY A 30 -7.96 11.31 -2.23
CA GLY A 30 -7.79 12.38 -3.20
C GLY A 30 -6.37 12.92 -3.25
N GLU A 31 -5.74 13.02 -2.08
CA GLU A 31 -4.37 13.52 -2.03
C GLU A 31 -3.40 12.49 -2.62
N ILE A 32 -3.62 11.21 -2.34
CA ILE A 32 -2.80 10.17 -2.97
C ILE A 32 -2.93 10.27 -4.48
N GLY A 33 -4.16 10.39 -4.98
CA GLY A 33 -4.41 10.47 -6.42
C GLY A 33 -3.76 11.66 -7.09
N SER A 34 -3.59 12.77 -6.36
CA SER A 34 -3.01 13.97 -6.93
C SER A 34 -1.55 13.80 -7.32
N HIS A 35 -0.88 12.77 -6.83
CA HIS A 35 0.52 12.49 -7.15
C HIS A 35 0.69 11.66 -8.42
N PHE A 36 -0.41 11.24 -9.06
CA PHE A 36 -0.34 10.33 -10.18
C PHE A 36 -1.16 10.85 -11.36
N ASP A 37 -0.71 10.55 -12.57
CA ASP A 37 -1.43 10.87 -13.79
C ASP A 37 -2.23 9.64 -14.22
N MET A 38 -3.31 9.36 -13.51
CA MET A 38 -4.18 8.24 -13.82
C MET A 38 -5.61 8.58 -13.40
N THR A 39 -6.58 7.82 -13.94
CA THR A 39 -7.98 8.04 -13.61
C THR A 39 -8.27 7.64 -12.16
N GLY A 40 -9.38 8.18 -11.62
CA GLY A 40 -9.82 7.77 -10.29
C GLY A 40 -10.12 6.29 -10.21
N ALA A 41 -10.67 5.71 -11.28
CA ALA A 41 -10.97 4.28 -11.31
C ALA A 41 -9.70 3.43 -11.20
N THR A 42 -8.64 3.83 -11.92
CA THR A 42 -7.37 3.13 -11.85
C THR A 42 -6.75 3.26 -10.47
N MET A 43 -6.80 4.46 -9.89
CA MET A 43 -6.30 4.67 -8.52
C MET A 43 -7.06 3.80 -7.53
N SER A 44 -8.39 3.76 -7.63
CA SER A 44 -9.20 2.92 -6.74
C SER A 44 -8.83 1.45 -6.87
N TYR A 45 -8.54 1.00 -8.08
CA TYR A 45 -8.10 -0.37 -8.30
C TYR A 45 -6.79 -0.66 -7.55
N HIS A 46 -5.82 0.22 -7.67
CA HIS A 46 -4.53 0.05 -6.98
C HIS A 46 -4.69 0.04 -5.47
N LEU A 47 -5.49 0.97 -4.94
CA LEU A 47 -5.72 1.03 -3.50
C LEU A 47 -6.42 -0.22 -3.00
N ASN A 48 -7.33 -0.78 -3.80
CA ASN A 48 -8.03 -2.00 -3.45
C ASN A 48 -7.07 -3.21 -3.42
N VAL A 49 -6.17 -3.29 -4.39
CA VAL A 49 -5.16 -4.35 -4.42
C VAL A 49 -4.28 -4.28 -3.17
N LEU A 50 -3.85 -3.06 -2.81
CA LEU A 50 -3.03 -2.87 -1.62
C LEU A 50 -3.78 -3.24 -0.34
N LYS A 51 -5.07 -2.90 -0.28
CA LYS A 51 -5.89 -3.22 0.89
C LYS A 51 -6.08 -4.73 1.02
N LYS A 52 -6.35 -5.42 -0.08
CA LYS A 52 -6.53 -6.88 -0.05
C LYS A 52 -5.26 -7.60 0.34
N ALA A 53 -4.11 -7.00 0.06
CA ALA A 53 -2.81 -7.56 0.44
C ALA A 53 -2.43 -7.21 1.88
N ASP A 54 -3.30 -6.50 2.59
CA ASP A 54 -3.08 -6.01 3.96
C ASP A 54 -1.87 -5.09 4.08
N LEU A 55 -1.46 -4.44 2.98
CA LEU A 55 -0.37 -3.48 3.01
C LEU A 55 -0.82 -2.11 3.47
N VAL A 56 -2.11 -1.83 3.39
CA VAL A 56 -2.68 -0.58 3.88
C VAL A 56 -3.98 -0.86 4.61
N PHE A 57 -4.30 0.04 5.54
CA PHE A 57 -5.61 0.09 6.19
C PHE A 57 -6.42 1.22 5.58
N GLU A 58 -7.71 1.02 5.49
CA GLU A 58 -8.64 2.03 5.03
C GLU A 58 -9.48 2.51 6.22
N ALA A 59 -9.60 3.82 6.38
CA ALA A 59 -10.44 4.40 7.43
C ALA A 59 -11.30 5.50 6.83
N ARG A 60 -12.60 5.44 7.11
CA ARG A 60 -13.52 6.45 6.63
C ARG A 60 -13.81 7.42 7.76
N GLU A 61 -13.56 8.71 7.54
CA GLU A 61 -13.86 9.76 8.50
C GLU A 61 -14.56 10.90 7.79
N LYS A 62 -15.78 11.20 8.20
CA LYS A 62 -16.61 12.23 7.59
C LYS A 62 -16.77 11.92 6.11
N ASN A 63 -16.34 12.84 5.24
CA ASN A 63 -16.48 12.68 3.79
C ASN A 63 -15.20 12.16 3.13
N PHE A 64 -14.21 11.76 3.94
CA PHE A 64 -12.92 11.35 3.41
C PHE A 64 -12.65 9.88 3.69
N ILE A 65 -11.94 9.26 2.75
CA ILE A 65 -11.42 7.92 2.93
C ILE A 65 -9.90 8.05 3.04
N TYR A 66 -9.36 7.63 4.18
CA TYR A 66 -7.92 7.69 4.46
C TYR A 66 -7.31 6.32 4.28
N TYR A 67 -6.05 6.31 3.84
CA TYR A 67 -5.27 5.09 3.75
C TYR A 67 -4.02 5.25 4.59
N GLU A 68 -3.68 4.20 5.32
CA GLU A 68 -2.54 4.18 6.23
C GLU A 68 -1.71 2.94 5.98
N LEU A 69 -0.38 3.09 6.01
CA LEU A 69 0.52 1.95 5.79
C LEU A 69 0.41 0.97 6.95
N ASN A 70 0.28 -0.32 6.62
CA ASN A 70 0.33 -1.37 7.62
C ASN A 70 1.79 -1.77 7.84
N THR A 71 2.44 -1.12 8.79
CA THR A 71 3.87 -1.33 9.02
C THR A 71 4.18 -2.74 9.49
N SER A 72 3.23 -3.42 10.13
CA SER A 72 3.45 -4.80 10.57
C SER A 72 3.71 -5.73 9.39
N VAL A 73 2.92 -5.60 8.32
CA VAL A 73 3.11 -6.43 7.13
C VAL A 73 4.41 -6.06 6.44
N VAL A 74 4.73 -4.76 6.36
CA VAL A 74 6.00 -4.32 5.78
C VAL A 74 7.17 -4.95 6.53
N GLU A 75 7.11 -4.96 7.86
CA GLU A 75 8.17 -5.55 8.68
C GLU A 75 8.30 -7.05 8.45
N GLU A 76 7.17 -7.75 8.30
CA GLU A 76 7.20 -9.18 8.00
C GLU A 76 7.91 -9.47 6.68
N VAL A 77 7.62 -8.66 5.65
CA VAL A 77 8.26 -8.82 4.35
C VAL A 77 9.76 -8.55 4.46
N MET A 78 10.12 -7.50 5.18
CA MET A 78 11.53 -7.16 5.39
C MET A 78 12.26 -8.28 6.10
N LEU A 79 11.65 -8.85 7.12
CA LEU A 79 12.24 -9.96 7.87
C LEU A 79 12.46 -11.18 6.96
N TRP A 80 11.46 -11.50 6.14
CA TRP A 80 11.60 -12.60 5.20
C TRP A 80 12.72 -12.35 4.21
N LEU A 81 12.78 -11.12 3.65
CA LEU A 81 13.84 -10.77 2.70
C LEU A 81 15.23 -10.89 3.34
N SER A 82 15.34 -10.53 4.62
CA SER A 82 16.63 -10.61 5.30
C SER A 82 17.16 -12.04 5.39
N GLN A 83 16.28 -13.03 5.38
CA GLN A 83 16.69 -14.43 5.40
C GLN A 83 17.44 -14.83 4.12
N LEU A 84 17.18 -14.13 3.03
CA LEU A 84 17.86 -14.39 1.77
C LEU A 84 19.33 -14.00 1.81
N LYS A 85 19.74 -13.24 2.82
CA LYS A 85 21.12 -12.83 2.99
C LYS A 85 21.94 -13.86 3.77
N GLY A 86 21.32 -14.94 4.23
CA GLY A 86 22.03 -16.02 4.90
C GLY A 86 22.39 -15.75 6.34
N GLU A 87 21.67 -14.83 6.97
CA GLU A 87 21.94 -14.49 8.37
C GLU A 87 20.79 -14.86 9.28
#